data_7a9c79c5d9abad8a4379d50cd1fde448
#
_entry.id   7a9c79c5d9abad8a4379d50cd1fde448
#
_cell.length_a   1.000
_cell.length_b   1.000
_cell.length_c   1.000
_cell.angle_alpha   90.00
_cell.angle_beta   90.00
_cell.angle_gamma   90.00
#
_symmetry.space_group_name_H-M   'P 1'
#
loop_
_entity.id
_entity.type
_entity.pdbx_description
1 polymer ?
#
loop_
_entity_poly.entity_id
_entity_poly.type
_entity_poly.pdbx_seq_one_letter_code
_entity_poly.pdbx_strand_id
1 'polypeptide(L)'
;PEIVEFVTWKTKEEDKVAALIAAGYPSGYEDEAYKTVSGQNSNNSIRIPNSFFERLENDEDWELKGRMDGRIMKKIPARELWNQISYAAWRCADPGTQYNTTINEWHTCPEGGEIRASNPCSEYMFLDNTACKLASANLMKFFDAEKNVFDVEGYEYNCRLWTVVLEISVLMAQFPSKEVAQLSYEYRTLGLGYA
;
A
#
# COMPACT_ATOMS: atom_id res chain seq x y z
N PRO A 1 8.39 9.91 18.72
CA PRO A 1 7.26 10.89 18.60
C PRO A 1 6.63 10.79 17.21
N GLU A 2 7.43 10.79 16.14
CA GLU A 2 7.00 10.86 14.75
C GLU A 2 6.02 9.73 14.35
N ILE A 3 6.23 8.50 14.82
CA ILE A 3 5.32 7.40 14.47
C ILE A 3 3.88 7.62 14.97
N VAL A 4 3.72 8.16 16.17
CA VAL A 4 2.39 8.45 16.73
C VAL A 4 1.72 9.58 15.95
N GLU A 5 2.47 10.61 15.59
CA GLU A 5 1.96 11.71 14.76
C GLU A 5 1.56 11.22 13.38
N PHE A 6 2.39 10.37 12.75
CA PHE A 6 2.12 9.76 11.46
C PHE A 6 0.83 8.91 11.48
N VAL A 7 0.72 8.01 12.46
CA VAL A 7 -0.45 7.12 12.60
C VAL A 7 -1.74 7.90 12.82
N THR A 8 -1.71 8.96 13.63
CA THR A 8 -2.90 9.74 13.99
C THR A 8 -3.18 10.93 13.06
N TRP A 9 -2.36 11.14 12.05
CA TRP A 9 -2.46 12.33 11.20
C TRP A 9 -3.83 12.43 10.51
N LYS A 10 -4.22 11.44 9.74
CA LYS A 10 -5.51 11.48 9.02
C LYS A 10 -6.71 11.48 9.95
N THR A 11 -6.64 10.86 11.12
CA THR A 11 -7.69 10.94 12.12
C THR A 11 -7.94 12.39 12.56
N LYS A 12 -6.85 13.14 12.79
CA LYS A 12 -6.96 14.58 13.14
C LYS A 12 -7.53 15.43 11.99
N GLU A 13 -7.19 15.10 10.76
CA GLU A 13 -7.75 15.80 9.59
C GLU A 13 -9.24 15.48 9.42
N GLU A 14 -9.65 14.23 9.65
CA GLU A 14 -11.06 13.84 9.64
C GLU A 14 -11.88 14.51 10.73
N ASP A 15 -11.31 14.73 11.91
CA ASP A 15 -11.97 15.48 12.98
C ASP A 15 -12.22 16.95 12.57
N LYS A 16 -11.29 17.56 11.80
CA LYS A 16 -11.50 18.91 11.23
C LYS A 16 -12.63 18.89 10.20
N VAL A 17 -12.68 17.87 9.31
CA VAL A 17 -13.77 17.72 8.34
C VAL A 17 -15.12 17.60 9.07
N ALA A 18 -15.19 16.76 10.10
CA ALA A 18 -16.40 16.60 10.89
C ALA A 18 -16.87 17.94 11.51
N ALA A 19 -15.94 18.74 12.02
CA ALA A 19 -16.25 20.07 12.56
C ALA A 19 -16.75 21.04 11.47
N LEU A 20 -16.16 21.02 10.27
CA LEU A 20 -16.59 21.83 9.14
C LEU A 20 -18.00 21.43 8.66
N ILE A 21 -18.28 20.14 8.55
CA ILE A 21 -19.63 19.64 8.19
C ILE A 21 -20.64 20.06 9.24
N ALA A 22 -20.31 19.97 10.52
CA ALA A 22 -21.18 20.44 11.62
C ALA A 22 -21.43 21.95 11.56
N ALA A 23 -20.51 22.74 11.00
CA ALA A 23 -20.65 24.16 10.73
C ALA A 23 -21.43 24.48 9.44
N GLY A 24 -21.91 23.48 8.70
CA GLY A 24 -22.75 23.65 7.51
C GLY A 24 -22.02 23.55 6.16
N TYR A 25 -20.74 23.16 6.15
CA TYR A 25 -20.02 22.88 4.90
C TYR A 25 -20.54 21.59 4.24
N PRO A 26 -20.56 21.48 2.90
CA PRO A 26 -20.97 20.27 2.20
C PRO A 26 -20.07 19.08 2.53
N SER A 27 -20.63 17.87 2.54
CA SER A 27 -19.97 16.63 2.96
C SER A 27 -19.44 15.74 1.83
N GLY A 28 -19.56 16.16 0.57
CA GLY A 28 -19.02 15.43 -0.56
C GLY A 28 -17.49 15.44 -0.55
N TYR A 29 -16.85 14.33 -0.99
CA TYR A 29 -15.39 14.22 -0.93
C TYR A 29 -14.65 15.24 -1.83
N GLU A 30 -15.32 15.79 -2.83
CA GLU A 30 -14.81 16.89 -3.68
C GLU A 30 -15.21 18.27 -3.18
N ASP A 31 -15.95 18.35 -2.07
CA ASP A 31 -16.41 19.60 -1.51
C ASP A 31 -15.37 20.30 -0.63
N GLU A 32 -15.71 21.54 -0.21
CA GLU A 32 -14.77 22.44 0.46
C GLU A 32 -14.24 21.87 1.78
N ALA A 33 -15.05 21.13 2.55
CA ALA A 33 -14.61 20.53 3.80
C ALA A 33 -13.40 19.61 3.61
N TYR A 34 -13.44 18.74 2.61
CA TYR A 34 -12.32 17.83 2.30
C TYR A 34 -11.16 18.50 1.56
N LYS A 35 -11.40 19.54 0.76
CA LYS A 35 -10.34 20.28 0.06
C LYS A 35 -9.46 21.12 0.99
N THR A 36 -9.94 21.45 2.19
CA THR A 36 -9.20 22.30 3.14
C THR A 36 -8.33 21.52 4.10
N VAL A 37 -8.42 20.19 4.14
CA VAL A 37 -7.62 19.31 5.01
C VAL A 37 -6.49 18.65 4.24
N SER A 38 -5.45 18.23 4.95
CA SER A 38 -4.27 17.63 4.34
C SER A 38 -4.39 16.11 4.18
N GLY A 39 -3.54 15.54 3.31
CA GLY A 39 -3.37 14.10 3.21
C GLY A 39 -4.45 13.35 2.42
N GLN A 40 -5.36 14.04 1.72
CA GLN A 40 -6.44 13.39 0.97
C GLN A 40 -5.92 12.53 -0.20
N ASN A 41 -4.77 12.89 -0.78
CA ASN A 41 -4.17 12.18 -1.90
C ASN A 41 -2.97 11.30 -1.48
N SER A 42 -2.83 11.00 -0.19
CA SER A 42 -1.79 10.11 0.32
C SER A 42 -2.38 8.81 0.84
N ASN A 43 -1.74 7.69 0.51
CA ASN A 43 -1.97 6.40 1.13
C ASN A 43 -0.77 6.09 2.02
N ASN A 44 -1.00 6.01 3.33
CA ASN A 44 0.05 5.77 4.29
C ASN A 44 0.01 4.32 4.77
N SER A 45 1.17 3.71 4.88
CA SER A 45 1.32 2.36 5.43
C SER A 45 2.46 2.33 6.43
N ILE A 46 2.33 1.45 7.41
CA ILE A 46 3.38 1.15 8.37
C ILE A 46 3.85 -0.28 8.18
N ARG A 47 5.16 -0.48 8.32
CA ARG A 47 5.75 -1.82 8.27
C ARG A 47 6.06 -2.29 9.67
N ILE A 48 5.53 -3.45 10.03
CA ILE A 48 5.56 -3.99 11.40
C ILE A 48 6.34 -5.30 11.37
N PRO A 49 7.47 -5.41 12.09
CA PRO A 49 8.21 -6.66 12.22
C PRO A 49 7.53 -7.61 13.23
N ASN A 50 7.80 -8.92 13.13
CA ASN A 50 7.27 -9.91 14.08
C ASN A 50 7.67 -9.60 15.53
N SER A 51 8.86 -9.04 15.75
CA SER A 51 9.31 -8.62 17.07
C SER A 51 8.41 -7.58 17.76
N PHE A 52 7.64 -6.80 17.00
CA PHE A 52 6.62 -5.93 17.59
C PHE A 52 5.46 -6.74 18.16
N PHE A 53 5.01 -7.77 17.45
CA PHE A 53 3.90 -8.62 17.90
C PHE A 53 4.30 -9.48 19.11
N GLU A 54 5.55 -9.94 19.17
CA GLU A 54 6.10 -10.59 20.36
C GLU A 54 6.04 -9.69 21.59
N ARG A 55 6.42 -8.41 21.45
CA ARG A 55 6.29 -7.41 22.52
C ARG A 55 4.82 -7.16 22.89
N LEU A 56 3.95 -7.10 21.88
CA LEU A 56 2.52 -6.89 22.06
C LEU A 56 1.86 -8.05 22.84
N GLU A 57 2.21 -9.30 22.54
CA GLU A 57 1.71 -10.50 23.20
C GLU A 57 2.17 -10.59 24.64
N ASN A 58 3.41 -10.19 24.92
CA ASN A 58 4.01 -10.18 26.25
C ASN A 58 3.68 -8.93 27.07
N ASP A 59 2.87 -8.02 26.54
CA ASP A 59 2.52 -6.73 27.18
C ASP A 59 3.75 -5.88 27.55
N GLU A 60 4.74 -5.85 26.65
CA GLU A 60 6.01 -5.15 26.81
C GLU A 60 6.00 -3.81 26.08
N ASP A 61 7.05 -3.00 26.38
CA ASP A 61 7.29 -1.74 25.69
C ASP A 61 7.92 -1.95 24.31
N TRP A 62 7.48 -1.14 23.33
CA TRP A 62 8.16 -0.95 22.06
C TRP A 62 9.13 0.21 22.13
N GLU A 63 10.35 -0.01 21.62
CA GLU A 63 11.43 0.97 21.63
C GLU A 63 11.48 1.79 20.35
N LEU A 64 11.27 3.08 20.46
CA LEU A 64 11.48 4.03 19.36
C LEU A 64 12.95 4.40 19.31
N LYS A 65 13.62 4.05 18.21
CA LYS A 65 15.06 4.27 18.03
C LYS A 65 15.34 5.43 17.07
N GLY A 66 16.36 6.19 17.37
CA GLY A 66 16.89 7.21 16.48
C GLY A 66 17.49 6.59 15.22
N ARG A 67 17.17 7.14 14.05
CA ARG A 67 17.65 6.58 12.76
C ARG A 67 19.16 6.72 12.56
N MET A 68 19.76 7.78 13.11
CA MET A 68 21.17 8.09 12.89
C MET A 68 22.12 7.31 13.79
N ASP A 69 21.73 7.03 15.01
CA ASP A 69 22.61 6.48 16.05
C ASP A 69 22.05 5.23 16.73
N GLY A 70 20.84 4.81 16.39
CA GLY A 70 20.18 3.63 16.97
C GLY A 70 19.80 3.76 18.44
N ARG A 71 20.01 4.92 19.09
CA ARG A 71 19.68 5.11 20.51
C ARG A 71 18.16 5.03 20.73
N ILE A 72 17.80 4.47 21.87
CA ILE A 72 16.41 4.46 22.32
C ILE A 72 16.03 5.90 22.69
N MET A 73 15.14 6.50 21.91
CA MET A 73 14.63 7.84 22.12
C MET A 73 13.42 7.88 23.03
N LYS A 74 12.59 6.85 22.94
CA LYS A 74 11.37 6.72 23.74
C LYS A 74 10.95 5.23 23.80
N LYS A 75 10.33 4.86 24.91
CA LYS A 75 9.59 3.58 25.03
C LYS A 75 8.12 3.90 25.16
N ILE A 76 7.31 3.11 24.50
CA ILE A 76 5.84 3.16 24.59
C ILE A 76 5.30 1.76 24.71
N PRO A 77 4.25 1.50 25.51
CA PRO A 77 3.63 0.19 25.56
C PRO A 77 3.21 -0.25 24.13
N ALA A 78 3.64 -1.45 23.71
CA ALA A 78 3.29 -1.97 22.38
C ALA A 78 1.76 -1.99 22.16
N ARG A 79 1.02 -2.33 23.23
CA ARG A 79 -0.46 -2.33 23.26
C ARG A 79 -1.05 -0.95 22.96
N GLU A 80 -0.49 0.09 23.56
CA GLU A 80 -0.95 1.47 23.32
C GLU A 80 -0.74 1.88 21.86
N LEU A 81 0.45 1.62 21.30
CA LEU A 81 0.74 1.92 19.90
C LEU A 81 -0.18 1.12 18.96
N TRP A 82 -0.38 -0.17 19.24
CA TRP A 82 -1.28 -1.00 18.45
C TRP A 82 -2.74 -0.52 18.48
N ASN A 83 -3.21 -0.10 19.64
CA ASN A 83 -4.56 0.47 19.76
C ASN A 83 -4.72 1.76 18.96
N GLN A 84 -3.70 2.61 18.94
CA GLN A 84 -3.71 3.84 18.11
C GLN A 84 -3.73 3.52 16.61
N ILE A 85 -2.92 2.55 16.17
CA ILE A 85 -2.89 2.07 14.78
C ILE A 85 -4.28 1.52 14.39
N SER A 86 -4.82 0.62 15.20
CA SER A 86 -6.11 -0.02 14.95
C SER A 86 -7.27 0.98 14.93
N TYR A 87 -7.25 1.95 15.86
CA TYR A 87 -8.26 3.01 15.88
C TYR A 87 -8.19 3.90 14.64
N ALA A 88 -6.99 4.32 14.24
CA ALA A 88 -6.81 5.15 13.06
C ALA A 88 -7.26 4.41 11.78
N ALA A 89 -6.86 3.16 11.62
CA ALA A 89 -7.27 2.32 10.49
C ALA A 89 -8.80 2.11 10.45
N TRP A 90 -9.43 1.91 11.59
CA TRP A 90 -10.90 1.81 11.66
C TRP A 90 -11.58 3.14 11.32
N ARG A 91 -11.05 4.26 11.82
CA ARG A 91 -11.67 5.59 11.69
C ARG A 91 -11.53 6.18 10.29
N CYS A 92 -10.38 5.98 9.63
CA CYS A 92 -10.00 6.65 8.38
C CYS A 92 -9.51 5.69 7.28
N ALA A 93 -9.54 4.37 7.49
CA ALA A 93 -8.93 3.36 6.61
C ALA A 93 -7.41 3.58 6.37
N ASP A 94 -6.73 4.32 7.25
CA ASP A 94 -5.33 4.68 7.16
C ASP A 94 -4.73 4.78 8.58
N PRO A 95 -3.52 4.27 8.86
CA PRO A 95 -2.59 3.67 7.91
C PRO A 95 -2.92 2.21 7.56
N GLY A 96 -2.48 1.76 6.39
CA GLY A 96 -2.38 0.34 6.06
C GLY A 96 -1.29 -0.33 6.89
N THR A 97 -1.45 -1.63 7.20
CA THR A 97 -0.47 -2.41 7.94
C THR A 97 0.23 -3.41 7.01
N GLN A 98 1.56 -3.45 7.06
CA GLN A 98 2.39 -4.36 6.28
C GLN A 98 3.29 -5.17 7.23
N TYR A 99 3.27 -6.47 7.10
CA TYR A 99 3.99 -7.40 7.98
C TYR A 99 5.40 -7.64 7.45
N ASN A 100 6.36 -6.81 7.89
CA ASN A 100 7.71 -6.73 7.30
C ASN A 100 8.43 -8.06 7.25
N THR A 101 8.41 -8.82 8.33
CA THR A 101 9.12 -10.11 8.43
C THR A 101 8.52 -11.11 7.44
N THR A 102 7.20 -11.30 7.47
CA THR A 102 6.50 -12.23 6.59
C THR A 102 6.66 -11.85 5.11
N ILE A 103 6.55 -10.56 4.77
CA ILE A 103 6.74 -10.09 3.40
C ILE A 103 8.13 -10.46 2.88
N ASN A 104 9.18 -10.28 3.69
CA ASN A 104 10.54 -10.60 3.28
C ASN A 104 10.85 -12.10 3.32
N GLU A 105 10.19 -12.90 4.15
CA GLU A 105 10.25 -14.36 4.13
C GLU A 105 9.67 -14.94 2.82
N TRP A 106 8.65 -14.29 2.26
CA TRP A 106 8.01 -14.68 1.00
C TRP A 106 8.59 -13.98 -0.23
N HIS A 107 9.65 -13.19 -0.04
CA HIS A 107 10.28 -12.47 -1.14
C HIS A 107 10.87 -13.43 -2.19
N THR A 108 10.43 -13.29 -3.44
CA THR A 108 10.81 -14.19 -4.53
C THR A 108 12.18 -13.87 -5.16
N CYS A 109 12.78 -12.73 -4.80
CA CYS A 109 14.06 -12.26 -5.32
C CYS A 109 14.95 -11.64 -4.21
N PRO A 110 15.27 -12.40 -3.14
CA PRO A 110 15.96 -11.87 -1.96
C PRO A 110 17.37 -11.38 -2.25
N GLU A 111 18.04 -11.91 -3.28
CA GLU A 111 19.37 -11.47 -3.72
C GLU A 111 19.40 -10.01 -4.22
N GLY A 112 18.25 -9.49 -4.64
CA GLY A 112 18.11 -8.09 -5.09
C GLY A 112 18.04 -7.08 -3.96
N GLY A 113 17.82 -7.53 -2.73
CA GLY A 113 17.70 -6.68 -1.54
C GLY A 113 16.41 -6.94 -0.75
N GLU A 114 16.14 -6.09 0.24
CA GLU A 114 14.98 -6.17 1.10
C GLU A 114 13.78 -5.40 0.49
N ILE A 115 12.57 -5.95 0.61
CA ILE A 115 11.33 -5.24 0.34
C ILE A 115 11.06 -4.29 1.50
N ARG A 116 11.08 -2.98 1.24
CA ARG A 116 10.94 -1.94 2.26
C ARG A 116 9.65 -1.15 2.16
N ALA A 117 8.97 -1.21 1.03
CA ALA A 117 7.73 -0.49 0.75
C ALA A 117 6.86 -1.22 -0.26
N SER A 118 5.70 -0.66 -0.55
CA SER A 118 4.78 -1.11 -1.59
C SER A 118 4.24 0.08 -2.38
N ASN A 119 3.48 -0.21 -3.44
CA ASN A 119 2.57 0.77 -4.03
C ASN A 119 1.40 1.09 -3.07
N PRO A 120 0.58 2.12 -3.34
CA PRO A 120 -0.47 2.56 -2.43
C PRO A 120 -1.47 1.48 -2.02
N CYS A 121 -1.90 0.61 -2.96
CA CYS A 121 -2.88 -0.44 -2.67
C CYS A 121 -2.27 -1.72 -2.10
N SER A 122 -0.93 -1.75 -1.95
CA SER A 122 -0.15 -2.86 -1.37
C SER A 122 -0.17 -4.18 -2.15
N GLU A 123 -0.59 -4.18 -3.41
CA GLU A 123 -0.52 -5.36 -4.27
C GLU A 123 0.89 -5.61 -4.84
N TYR A 124 1.74 -4.58 -4.87
CA TYR A 124 3.11 -4.68 -5.36
C TYR A 124 4.12 -4.55 -4.22
N MET A 125 4.52 -5.68 -3.68
CA MET A 125 5.54 -5.84 -2.64
C MET A 125 6.83 -6.29 -3.29
N PHE A 126 7.70 -5.34 -3.67
CA PHE A 126 8.94 -5.65 -4.36
C PHE A 126 10.05 -4.63 -4.03
N LEU A 127 11.16 -4.68 -4.77
CA LEU A 127 12.33 -3.86 -4.53
C LEU A 127 12.10 -2.38 -4.82
N ASP A 128 12.84 -1.53 -4.15
CA ASP A 128 12.87 -0.10 -4.41
C ASP A 128 13.30 0.19 -5.86
N ASN A 129 12.85 1.34 -6.38
CA ASN A 129 13.16 1.79 -7.74
C ASN A 129 12.73 0.81 -8.85
N THR A 130 11.77 -0.07 -8.58
CA THR A 130 11.11 -0.90 -9.59
C THR A 130 9.72 -0.37 -9.88
N ALA A 131 9.18 -0.70 -11.05
CA ALA A 131 7.82 -0.35 -11.42
C ALA A 131 7.09 -1.57 -11.98
N CYS A 132 5.81 -1.68 -11.71
CA CYS A 132 4.93 -2.70 -12.24
C CYS A 132 4.09 -2.13 -13.39
N LYS A 133 3.99 -2.86 -14.51
CA LYS A 133 3.08 -2.56 -15.60
C LYS A 133 1.78 -3.31 -15.38
N LEU A 134 0.65 -2.58 -15.41
CA LEU A 134 -0.64 -3.12 -15.01
C LEU A 134 -1.61 -3.22 -16.18
N ALA A 135 -2.37 -4.31 -16.23
CA ALA A 135 -3.58 -4.46 -17.00
C ALA A 135 -4.61 -5.26 -16.20
N SER A 136 -5.90 -5.04 -16.47
CA SER A 136 -6.97 -5.82 -15.84
C SER A 136 -7.97 -6.27 -16.89
N ALA A 137 -8.28 -7.56 -16.89
CA ALA A 137 -9.30 -8.13 -17.75
C ALA A 137 -10.70 -7.90 -17.16
N ASN A 138 -11.63 -7.43 -17.97
CA ASN A 138 -13.04 -7.37 -17.59
C ASN A 138 -13.68 -8.74 -17.79
N LEU A 139 -13.92 -9.48 -16.70
CA LEU A 139 -14.47 -10.85 -16.74
C LEU A 139 -15.85 -10.94 -17.39
N MET A 140 -16.67 -9.88 -17.29
CA MET A 140 -18.00 -9.85 -17.91
C MET A 140 -17.95 -9.92 -19.45
N LYS A 141 -16.81 -9.61 -20.07
CA LYS A 141 -16.64 -9.75 -21.53
C LYS A 141 -16.44 -11.19 -21.99
N PHE A 142 -16.17 -12.10 -21.06
CA PHE A 142 -15.99 -13.53 -21.30
C PHE A 142 -17.18 -14.35 -20.78
N PHE A 143 -18.22 -13.71 -20.24
CA PHE A 143 -19.40 -14.37 -19.71
C PHE A 143 -20.60 -14.18 -20.64
N ASP A 144 -21.12 -15.29 -21.17
CA ASP A 144 -22.37 -15.33 -21.92
C ASP A 144 -23.54 -15.54 -20.93
N ALA A 145 -24.26 -14.46 -20.63
CA ALA A 145 -25.34 -14.49 -19.64
C ALA A 145 -26.58 -15.31 -20.14
N GLU A 146 -26.81 -15.42 -21.46
CA GLU A 146 -27.93 -16.18 -22.01
C GLU A 146 -27.71 -17.69 -21.87
N LYS A 147 -26.45 -18.12 -22.07
CA LYS A 147 -26.07 -19.53 -21.94
C LYS A 147 -25.56 -19.89 -20.55
N ASN A 148 -25.36 -18.91 -19.70
CA ASN A 148 -24.70 -19.05 -18.38
C ASN A 148 -23.36 -19.79 -18.47
N VAL A 149 -22.52 -19.39 -19.43
CA VAL A 149 -21.21 -20.01 -19.70
C VAL A 149 -20.10 -18.96 -19.72
N PHE A 150 -18.99 -19.28 -19.09
CA PHE A 150 -17.78 -18.47 -19.16
C PHE A 150 -16.86 -19.00 -20.28
N ASP A 151 -16.39 -18.12 -21.15
CA ASP A 151 -15.45 -18.43 -22.22
C ASP A 151 -14.03 -18.54 -21.68
N VAL A 152 -13.66 -19.72 -21.20
CA VAL A 152 -12.35 -20.01 -20.62
C VAL A 152 -11.25 -19.88 -21.67
N GLU A 153 -11.46 -20.36 -22.89
CA GLU A 153 -10.46 -20.32 -23.96
C GLU A 153 -10.16 -18.89 -24.40
N GLY A 154 -11.20 -18.08 -24.57
CA GLY A 154 -11.05 -16.66 -24.90
C GLY A 154 -10.37 -15.89 -23.78
N TYR A 155 -10.67 -16.19 -22.52
CA TYR A 155 -10.00 -15.58 -21.37
C TYR A 155 -8.52 -15.98 -21.28
N GLU A 156 -8.19 -17.27 -21.48
CA GLU A 156 -6.82 -17.74 -21.51
C GLU A 156 -6.01 -17.06 -22.63
N TYR A 157 -6.57 -16.95 -23.83
CA TYR A 157 -5.96 -16.23 -24.94
C TYR A 157 -5.71 -14.74 -24.59
N ASN A 158 -6.70 -14.09 -23.97
CA ASN A 158 -6.58 -12.70 -23.50
C ASN A 158 -5.44 -12.54 -22.50
N CYS A 159 -5.30 -13.44 -21.52
CA CYS A 159 -4.22 -13.40 -20.54
C CYS A 159 -2.85 -13.54 -21.22
N ARG A 160 -2.69 -14.46 -22.17
CA ARG A 160 -1.44 -14.63 -22.93
C ARG A 160 -1.11 -13.38 -23.74
N LEU A 161 -2.08 -12.80 -24.42
CA LEU A 161 -1.90 -11.59 -25.22
C LEU A 161 -1.49 -10.40 -24.36
N TRP A 162 -2.21 -10.16 -23.26
CA TRP A 162 -1.89 -9.04 -22.35
C TRP A 162 -0.57 -9.21 -21.62
N THR A 163 -0.14 -10.43 -21.33
CA THR A 163 1.22 -10.67 -20.80
C THR A 163 2.28 -10.18 -21.77
N VAL A 164 2.12 -10.48 -23.07
CA VAL A 164 3.05 -9.99 -24.12
C VAL A 164 2.98 -8.47 -24.26
N VAL A 165 1.77 -7.87 -24.24
CA VAL A 165 1.59 -6.42 -24.33
C VAL A 165 2.24 -5.72 -23.13
N LEU A 166 2.05 -6.22 -21.92
CA LEU A 166 2.68 -5.68 -20.72
C LEU A 166 4.20 -5.77 -20.79
N GLU A 167 4.74 -6.89 -21.26
CA GLU A 167 6.17 -7.09 -21.44
C GLU A 167 6.77 -6.07 -22.44
N ILE A 168 6.12 -5.87 -23.58
CA ILE A 168 6.52 -4.85 -24.55
C ILE A 168 6.44 -3.45 -23.94
N SER A 169 5.42 -3.19 -23.13
CA SER A 169 5.22 -1.87 -22.49
C SER A 169 6.38 -1.49 -21.55
N VAL A 170 7.08 -2.45 -20.95
CA VAL A 170 8.28 -2.18 -20.14
C VAL A 170 9.38 -1.55 -21.00
N LEU A 171 9.57 -2.04 -22.24
CA LEU A 171 10.56 -1.51 -23.17
C LEU A 171 10.21 -0.11 -23.68
N MET A 172 8.91 0.19 -23.83
CA MET A 172 8.42 1.43 -24.41
C MET A 172 8.16 2.53 -23.37
N ALA A 173 8.19 2.19 -22.09
CA ALA A 173 7.86 3.13 -21.02
C ALA A 173 8.93 4.18 -20.80
N GLN A 174 8.49 5.39 -20.46
CA GLN A 174 9.34 6.43 -19.90
C GLN A 174 9.26 6.36 -18.38
N PHE A 175 10.40 6.42 -17.72
CA PHE A 175 10.51 6.38 -16.27
C PHE A 175 11.06 7.70 -15.71
N PRO A 176 10.74 8.04 -14.44
CA PRO A 176 11.12 9.32 -13.85
C PRO A 176 12.61 9.46 -13.56
N SER A 177 13.34 8.35 -13.44
CA SER A 177 14.79 8.36 -13.26
C SER A 177 15.47 7.19 -13.98
N LYS A 178 16.80 7.27 -14.11
CA LYS A 178 17.61 6.22 -14.73
C LYS A 178 17.60 4.94 -13.90
N GLU A 179 17.61 5.07 -12.57
CA GLU A 179 17.59 3.95 -11.64
C GLU A 179 16.28 3.17 -11.77
N VAL A 180 15.15 3.88 -11.82
CA VAL A 180 13.83 3.24 -12.02
C VAL A 180 13.75 2.60 -13.41
N ALA A 181 14.29 3.23 -14.44
CA ALA A 181 14.32 2.65 -15.79
C ALA A 181 15.14 1.36 -15.83
N GLN A 182 16.33 1.39 -15.24
CA GLN A 182 17.24 0.23 -15.23
C GLN A 182 16.63 -0.95 -14.47
N LEU A 183 16.19 -0.75 -13.23
CA LEU A 183 15.66 -1.83 -12.40
C LEU A 183 14.30 -2.34 -12.92
N SER A 184 13.46 -1.48 -13.48
CA SER A 184 12.23 -1.92 -14.14
C SER A 184 12.49 -2.77 -15.37
N TYR A 185 13.52 -2.45 -16.15
CA TYR A 185 13.95 -3.27 -17.29
C TYR A 185 14.58 -4.59 -16.84
N GLU A 186 15.40 -4.57 -15.79
CA GLU A 186 16.10 -5.75 -15.29
C GLU A 186 15.12 -6.77 -14.68
N TYR A 187 14.20 -6.33 -13.81
CA TYR A 187 13.26 -7.21 -13.12
C TYR A 187 11.96 -7.47 -13.90
N ARG A 188 11.54 -6.54 -14.77
CA ARG A 188 10.41 -6.69 -15.70
C ARG A 188 9.11 -7.16 -15.05
N THR A 189 8.75 -6.58 -13.91
CA THR A 189 7.56 -6.99 -13.16
C THR A 189 6.28 -6.59 -13.87
N LEU A 190 5.37 -7.54 -14.03
CA LEU A 190 4.08 -7.41 -14.70
C LEU A 190 2.95 -7.70 -13.71
N GLY A 191 1.89 -6.90 -13.76
CA GLY A 191 0.67 -7.11 -12.99
C GLY A 191 -0.53 -7.31 -13.92
N LEU A 192 -0.95 -8.54 -14.10
CA LEU A 192 -2.18 -8.87 -14.84
C LEU A 192 -3.27 -9.25 -13.86
N GLY A 193 -4.24 -8.36 -13.71
CA GLY A 193 -5.39 -8.53 -12.84
C GLY A 193 -6.70 -8.82 -13.59
N TYR A 194 -7.79 -8.86 -12.83
CA TYR A 194 -9.13 -9.01 -13.39
C TYR A 194 -10.16 -8.33 -12.47
N ALA A 195 -11.30 -7.96 -13.01
CA ALA A 195 -12.46 -7.40 -12.31
C ALA A 195 -13.78 -7.75 -13.05
#